data_799ce015ab43cc64bab9eedd7fe1424e
#
_entry.id   799ce015ab43cc64bab9eedd7fe1424e
#
_cell.length_a   1.000
_cell.length_b   1.000
_cell.length_c   1.000
_cell.angle_alpha   90.00
_cell.angle_beta   90.00
_cell.angle_gamma   90.00
#
_symmetry.space_group_name_H-M   'P 1'
#
loop_
_entity.id
_entity.type
_entity.pdbx_description
1 polymer ?
#
loop_
_entity_poly.entity_id
_entity_poly.type
_entity_poly.pdbx_seq_one_letter_code
_entity_poly.pdbx_strand_id
1 'polypeptide(L)'
;MTFGLACCAFEMMSYAGPRFDSSRWGQEVFRASPRQSDLMIISGRVSQKMAPIMRRVYDQMPDPKWVIAMGACSSSGGVFNNYAIVQGADHIVPVDLYIPGCPPRPDMLIDASFKLRAMIAKKTQLGEKHIIADEKAKEAAALAGEVRVADEKLIHFKKKGKKGGAHD
;
A
#
# COMPACT_ATOMS: atom_id res chain seq x y z
N MET A 1 0.44 0.16 10.63
CA MET A 1 -0.34 -0.89 9.90
C MET A 1 0.54 -1.55 8.85
N THR A 2 0.59 -2.87 8.76
CA THR A 2 1.46 -3.58 7.83
C THR A 2 0.67 -4.58 6.99
N PHE A 3 0.93 -4.57 5.69
CA PHE A 3 0.41 -5.56 4.75
C PHE A 3 1.54 -6.49 4.31
N GLY A 4 1.56 -7.70 4.84
CA GLY A 4 2.48 -8.75 4.46
C GLY A 4 1.87 -9.62 3.36
N LEU A 5 2.06 -9.25 2.09
CA LEU A 5 1.32 -9.84 0.97
C LEU A 5 2.12 -10.88 0.18
N ALA A 6 3.43 -10.88 0.29
CA ALA A 6 4.31 -11.80 -0.42
C ALA A 6 5.68 -11.93 0.28
N CYS A 7 6.72 -12.34 -0.46
CA CYS A 7 8.07 -12.59 0.06
C CYS A 7 8.68 -11.40 0.83
N CYS A 8 8.38 -10.16 0.47
CA CYS A 8 8.84 -8.98 1.22
C CYS A 8 8.34 -8.95 2.67
N ALA A 9 7.28 -9.68 2.99
CA ALA A 9 6.80 -9.81 4.37
C ALA A 9 7.81 -10.52 5.27
N PHE A 10 8.58 -11.47 4.75
CA PHE A 10 9.63 -12.14 5.53
C PHE A 10 10.76 -11.19 5.91
N GLU A 11 11.16 -10.32 4.98
CA GLU A 11 12.15 -9.28 5.27
C GLU A 11 11.60 -8.23 6.25
N MET A 12 10.32 -7.90 6.15
CA MET A 12 9.65 -7.03 7.12
C MET A 12 9.56 -7.68 8.51
N MET A 13 9.37 -9.00 8.62
CA MET A 13 9.46 -9.72 9.90
C MET A 13 10.89 -9.73 10.43
N SER A 14 11.88 -9.94 9.56
CA SER A 14 13.30 -9.89 9.93
C SER A 14 13.72 -8.51 10.44
N TYR A 15 13.09 -7.44 9.99
CA TYR A 15 13.29 -6.08 10.49
C TYR A 15 12.98 -5.94 11.98
N ALA A 16 11.97 -6.66 12.49
CA ALA A 16 11.65 -6.73 13.92
C ALA A 16 12.46 -7.81 14.67
N GLY A 17 13.27 -8.59 13.94
CA GLY A 17 14.07 -9.68 14.51
C GLY A 17 15.30 -9.18 15.27
N PRO A 18 15.95 -10.06 16.08
CA PRO A 18 17.04 -9.69 17.00
C PRO A 18 18.26 -9.07 16.32
N ARG A 19 18.52 -9.41 15.05
CA ARG A 19 19.67 -8.89 14.32
C ARG A 19 19.53 -7.41 13.96
N PHE A 20 18.33 -6.99 13.57
CA PHE A 20 18.05 -5.63 13.09
C PHE A 20 17.37 -4.79 14.16
N ASP A 21 16.51 -5.41 14.94
CA ASP A 21 15.85 -4.89 16.14
C ASP A 21 15.33 -3.46 16.01
N SER A 22 14.20 -3.33 15.32
CA SER A 22 13.54 -2.05 15.08
C SER A 22 13.11 -1.32 16.35
N SER A 23 13.03 -2.02 17.50
CA SER A 23 12.74 -1.45 18.81
C SER A 23 13.77 -0.42 19.25
N ARG A 24 15.03 -0.56 18.81
CA ARG A 24 16.13 0.39 19.07
C ARG A 24 15.82 1.81 18.58
N TRP A 25 14.91 1.94 17.62
CA TRP A 25 14.47 3.21 17.04
C TRP A 25 13.01 3.52 17.35
N GLY A 26 12.40 2.79 18.29
CA GLY A 26 11.01 3.00 18.71
C GLY A 26 9.97 2.54 17.68
N GLN A 27 10.30 1.53 16.86
CA GLN A 27 9.44 1.02 15.77
C GLN A 27 9.05 -0.45 15.99
N GLU A 28 8.95 -0.87 17.23
CA GLU A 28 8.68 -2.25 17.61
C GLU A 28 7.22 -2.63 17.37
N VAL A 29 6.29 -1.71 17.61
CA VAL A 29 4.87 -2.05 17.69
C VAL A 29 4.20 -2.03 16.32
N PHE A 30 3.90 -3.21 15.79
CA PHE A 30 3.07 -3.39 14.62
C PHE A 30 1.58 -3.37 14.99
N ARG A 31 0.93 -2.25 14.82
CA ARG A 31 -0.51 -2.12 15.12
C ARG A 31 -1.35 -2.82 14.06
N ALA A 32 -2.26 -3.69 14.49
CA ALA A 32 -3.24 -4.34 13.61
C ALA A 32 -4.44 -3.43 13.31
N SER A 33 -4.74 -2.46 14.20
CA SER A 33 -5.84 -1.52 14.01
C SER A 33 -5.42 -0.35 13.12
N PRO A 34 -6.08 -0.09 11.98
CA PRO A 34 -5.76 1.03 11.11
C PRO A 34 -6.01 2.39 11.80
N ARG A 35 -6.99 2.47 12.69
CA ARG A 35 -7.33 3.69 13.42
C ARG A 35 -6.29 4.14 14.45
N GLN A 36 -5.31 3.27 14.75
CA GLN A 36 -4.21 3.52 15.69
C GLN A 36 -2.85 3.53 14.99
N SER A 37 -2.83 3.65 13.68
CA SER A 37 -1.62 3.54 12.87
C SER A 37 -1.48 4.75 11.96
N ASP A 38 -0.34 5.40 12.01
CA ASP A 38 -0.01 6.57 11.19
C ASP A 38 0.80 6.18 9.93
N LEU A 39 1.41 5.00 9.95
CA LEU A 39 2.23 4.48 8.86
C LEU A 39 1.65 3.18 8.32
N MET A 40 1.49 3.10 7.00
CA MET A 40 1.16 1.88 6.27
C MET A 40 2.39 1.37 5.53
N ILE A 41 2.74 0.10 5.72
CA ILE A 41 3.80 -0.58 4.96
C ILE A 41 3.15 -1.65 4.09
N ILE A 42 3.36 -1.56 2.79
CA ILE A 42 2.84 -2.52 1.80
C ILE A 42 4.01 -3.37 1.33
N SER A 43 4.07 -4.62 1.81
CA SER A 43 5.20 -5.52 1.57
C SER A 43 4.81 -6.60 0.56
N GLY A 44 5.25 -6.44 -0.67
CA GLY A 44 5.08 -7.42 -1.75
C GLY A 44 3.99 -7.09 -2.77
N ARG A 45 3.57 -8.10 -3.53
CA ARG A 45 2.62 -7.93 -4.62
C ARG A 45 1.19 -7.78 -4.12
N VAL A 46 0.46 -6.85 -4.70
CA VAL A 46 -0.95 -6.61 -4.41
C VAL A 46 -1.81 -7.29 -5.46
N SER A 47 -2.68 -8.20 -5.05
CA SER A 47 -3.65 -8.80 -5.96
C SER A 47 -4.84 -7.87 -6.19
N GLN A 48 -5.50 -8.01 -7.35
CA GLN A 48 -6.72 -7.26 -7.67
C GLN A 48 -7.83 -7.46 -6.62
N LYS A 49 -7.91 -8.65 -6.01
CA LYS A 49 -8.86 -8.93 -4.93
C LYS A 49 -8.53 -8.23 -3.62
N MET A 50 -7.24 -7.95 -3.38
CA MET A 50 -6.78 -7.29 -2.16
C MET A 50 -6.81 -5.76 -2.27
N ALA A 51 -6.76 -5.22 -3.48
CA ALA A 51 -6.73 -3.79 -3.74
C ALA A 51 -7.86 -3.01 -3.05
N PRO A 52 -9.16 -3.40 -3.16
CA PRO A 52 -10.25 -2.70 -2.48
C PRO A 52 -10.18 -2.78 -0.97
N ILE A 53 -9.68 -3.91 -0.41
CA ILE A 53 -9.49 -4.06 1.03
C ILE A 53 -8.42 -3.11 1.53
N MET A 54 -7.30 -3.02 0.81
CA MET A 54 -6.19 -2.11 1.12
C MET A 54 -6.67 -0.65 1.12
N ARG A 55 -7.48 -0.26 0.13
CA ARG A 55 -8.03 1.09 0.05
C ARG A 55 -8.94 1.40 1.24
N ARG A 56 -9.85 0.48 1.61
CA ARG A 56 -10.72 0.65 2.78
C ARG A 56 -9.94 0.79 4.08
N VAL A 57 -8.86 0.03 4.23
CA VAL A 57 -8.00 0.11 5.43
C VAL A 57 -7.23 1.45 5.45
N TYR A 58 -6.75 1.91 4.30
CA TYR A 58 -6.10 3.22 4.18
C TYR A 58 -7.07 4.36 4.56
N ASP A 59 -8.31 4.31 4.11
CA ASP A 59 -9.33 5.32 4.40
C ASP A 59 -9.71 5.34 5.90
N GLN A 60 -9.49 4.23 6.63
CA GLN A 60 -9.71 4.15 8.07
C GLN A 60 -8.56 4.70 8.92
N MET A 61 -7.41 4.96 8.32
CA MET A 61 -6.28 5.55 9.03
C MET A 61 -6.50 7.04 9.28
N PRO A 62 -6.16 7.54 10.49
CA PRO A 62 -6.26 8.96 10.78
C PRO A 62 -5.22 9.76 9.98
N ASP A 63 -5.47 11.03 9.77
CA ASP A 63 -4.50 11.98 9.23
C ASP A 63 -3.71 12.61 10.40
N PRO A 64 -2.41 12.85 10.24
CA PRO A 64 -1.56 12.60 9.08
C PRO A 64 -1.16 11.13 8.94
N LYS A 65 -1.12 10.62 7.71
CA LYS A 65 -0.76 9.23 7.40
C LYS A 65 0.27 9.16 6.29
N TRP A 66 1.10 8.11 6.33
CA TRP A 66 2.17 7.88 5.37
C TRP A 66 2.13 6.44 4.86
N VAL A 67 2.58 6.25 3.63
CA VAL A 67 2.60 4.94 2.97
C VAL A 67 3.99 4.63 2.44
N ILE A 68 4.52 3.46 2.79
CA ILE A 68 5.75 2.90 2.23
C ILE A 68 5.40 1.69 1.36
N ALA A 69 5.81 1.72 0.10
CA ALA A 69 5.76 0.57 -0.80
C ALA A 69 7.09 -0.17 -0.75
N MET A 70 7.07 -1.40 -0.20
CA MET A 70 8.26 -2.22 -0.02
C MET A 70 8.36 -3.30 -1.10
N GLY A 71 9.42 -3.20 -1.90
CA GLY A 71 9.77 -4.14 -2.94
C GLY A 71 9.28 -3.77 -4.34
N ALA A 72 9.85 -4.41 -5.35
CA ALA A 72 9.55 -4.15 -6.75
C ALA A 72 8.08 -4.41 -7.10
N CYS A 73 7.46 -5.40 -6.46
CA CYS A 73 6.06 -5.76 -6.72
C CYS A 73 5.08 -4.66 -6.27
N SER A 74 5.29 -4.06 -5.10
CA SER A 74 4.46 -2.95 -4.62
C SER A 74 4.78 -1.64 -5.33
N SER A 75 5.99 -1.50 -5.88
CA SER A 75 6.39 -0.29 -6.62
C SER A 75 5.87 -0.26 -8.06
N SER A 76 5.91 -1.39 -8.77
CA SER A 76 5.58 -1.43 -10.22
C SER A 76 5.01 -2.77 -10.70
N GLY A 77 4.59 -3.65 -9.78
CA GLY A 77 4.18 -5.01 -10.14
C GLY A 77 5.34 -6.00 -10.25
N GLY A 78 6.59 -5.51 -10.37
CA GLY A 78 7.80 -6.34 -10.49
C GLY A 78 7.76 -7.25 -11.71
N VAL A 79 8.06 -8.53 -11.50
CA VAL A 79 8.03 -9.55 -12.56
C VAL A 79 6.63 -10.08 -12.87
N PHE A 80 5.62 -9.68 -12.09
CA PHE A 80 4.25 -10.19 -12.21
C PHE A 80 3.38 -9.26 -13.07
N ASN A 81 3.65 -9.23 -14.36
CA ASN A 81 2.84 -8.48 -15.31
C ASN A 81 1.66 -9.33 -15.80
N ASN A 82 0.62 -9.43 -14.99
CA ASN A 82 -0.59 -10.18 -15.34
C ASN A 82 -1.85 -9.47 -14.78
N TYR A 83 -3.02 -9.93 -15.26
CA TYR A 83 -4.31 -9.36 -14.90
C TYR A 83 -4.72 -9.52 -13.42
N ALA A 84 -4.07 -10.41 -12.68
CA ALA A 84 -4.42 -10.71 -11.30
C ALA A 84 -3.68 -9.81 -10.29
N ILE A 85 -2.61 -9.15 -10.72
CA ILE A 85 -1.74 -8.32 -9.88
C ILE A 85 -1.84 -6.86 -10.30
N VAL A 86 -1.95 -5.99 -9.30
CA VAL A 86 -1.92 -4.53 -9.51
C VAL A 86 -0.49 -4.09 -9.78
N GLN A 87 -0.30 -3.30 -10.84
CA GLN A 87 1.01 -2.86 -11.30
C GLN A 87 1.49 -1.61 -10.54
N GLY A 88 1.61 -1.74 -9.22
CA GLY A 88 2.02 -0.69 -8.30
C GLY A 88 0.96 -0.34 -7.27
N ALA A 89 1.36 -0.13 -6.03
CA ALA A 89 0.47 0.25 -4.94
C ALA A 89 -0.07 1.69 -5.10
N ASP A 90 0.62 2.52 -5.86
CA ASP A 90 0.25 3.90 -6.18
C ASP A 90 -1.06 4.01 -6.98
N HIS A 91 -1.45 2.94 -7.69
CA HIS A 91 -2.77 2.86 -8.32
C HIS A 91 -3.93 2.72 -7.32
N ILE A 92 -3.64 2.41 -6.07
CA ILE A 92 -4.66 2.16 -5.03
C ILE A 92 -4.64 3.25 -3.97
N VAL A 93 -3.44 3.55 -3.45
CA VAL A 93 -3.21 4.53 -2.37
C VAL A 93 -2.01 5.42 -2.71
N PRO A 94 -1.98 6.68 -2.28
CA PRO A 94 -0.81 7.53 -2.47
C PRO A 94 0.37 6.95 -1.70
N VAL A 95 1.52 6.84 -2.37
CA VAL A 95 2.76 6.29 -1.79
C VAL A 95 3.75 7.41 -1.57
N ASP A 96 4.25 7.55 -0.33
CA ASP A 96 5.23 8.57 0.04
C ASP A 96 6.67 8.12 -0.23
N LEU A 97 6.96 6.83 -0.04
CA LEU A 97 8.29 6.29 -0.18
C LEU A 97 8.28 4.89 -0.80
N TYR A 98 9.21 4.65 -1.73
CA TYR A 98 9.43 3.36 -2.36
C TYR A 98 10.74 2.74 -1.89
N ILE A 99 10.73 1.44 -1.61
CA ILE A 99 11.91 0.67 -1.25
C ILE A 99 12.18 -0.32 -2.36
N PRO A 100 13.23 -0.14 -3.18
CA PRO A 100 13.56 -1.06 -4.25
C PRO A 100 14.14 -2.36 -3.71
N GLY A 101 13.94 -3.45 -4.45
CA GLY A 101 14.47 -4.77 -4.14
C GLY A 101 13.46 -5.88 -4.38
N CYS A 102 13.94 -7.13 -4.46
CA CYS A 102 13.07 -8.29 -4.70
C CYS A 102 13.62 -9.55 -3.99
N PRO A 103 13.45 -9.65 -2.66
CA PRO A 103 12.99 -8.65 -1.70
C PRO A 103 14.09 -7.64 -1.33
N PRO A 104 13.74 -6.44 -0.84
CA PRO A 104 14.69 -5.52 -0.24
C PRO A 104 15.16 -6.07 1.11
N ARG A 105 16.42 -5.81 1.47
CA ARG A 105 16.96 -6.21 2.77
C ARG A 105 16.33 -5.39 3.91
N PRO A 106 16.29 -5.92 5.13
CA PRO A 106 15.78 -5.19 6.31
C PRO A 106 16.49 -3.86 6.56
N ASP A 107 17.80 -3.77 6.26
CA ASP A 107 18.57 -2.53 6.34
C ASP A 107 17.96 -1.40 5.49
N MET A 108 17.42 -1.75 4.31
CA MET A 108 16.77 -0.78 3.43
C MET A 108 15.46 -0.26 4.02
N LEU A 109 14.75 -1.08 4.77
CA LEU A 109 13.53 -0.65 5.47
C LEU A 109 13.89 0.28 6.65
N ILE A 110 15.00 0.01 7.34
CA ILE A 110 15.54 0.89 8.39
C ILE A 110 15.89 2.26 7.79
N ASP A 111 16.67 2.28 6.71
CA ASP A 111 17.05 3.52 6.01
C ASP A 111 15.82 4.29 5.52
N ALA A 112 14.83 3.58 4.95
CA ALA A 112 13.57 4.16 4.53
C ALA A 112 12.81 4.82 5.70
N SER A 113 12.81 4.20 6.87
CA SER A 113 12.17 4.76 8.07
C SER A 113 12.85 6.05 8.53
N PHE A 114 14.18 6.12 8.46
CA PHE A 114 14.92 7.35 8.76
C PHE A 114 14.65 8.45 7.72
N LYS A 115 14.62 8.10 6.45
CA LYS A 115 14.24 9.03 5.37
C LYS A 115 12.83 9.58 5.57
N LEU A 116 11.88 8.71 5.91
CA LEU A 116 10.51 9.14 6.20
C LEU A 116 10.47 10.10 7.39
N ARG A 117 11.17 9.80 8.48
CA ARG A 117 11.29 10.72 9.64
C ARG A 117 11.85 12.08 9.24
N ALA A 118 12.88 12.10 8.42
CA ALA A 118 13.47 13.34 7.93
C ALA A 118 12.49 14.13 7.02
N MET A 119 11.71 13.43 6.20
CA MET A 119 10.66 14.06 5.38
C MET A 119 9.53 14.65 6.25
N ILE A 120 9.10 13.91 7.27
CA ILE A 120 8.07 14.38 8.22
C ILE A 120 8.56 15.63 8.95
N ALA A 121 9.79 15.63 9.46
CA ALA A 121 10.36 16.78 10.14
C ALA A 121 10.43 18.04 9.25
N LYS A 122 10.75 17.85 7.95
CA LYS A 122 10.72 18.94 6.95
C LYS A 122 9.28 19.38 6.61
N LYS A 123 8.33 18.44 6.51
CA LYS A 123 6.92 18.74 6.21
C LYS A 123 6.19 19.39 7.38
N THR A 124 6.60 19.14 8.61
CA THR A 124 6.04 19.84 9.78
C THR A 124 6.29 21.35 9.71
N GLN A 125 7.34 21.78 8.99
CA GLN A 125 7.56 23.18 8.63
C GLN A 125 6.79 23.62 7.36
N LEU A 126 6.23 22.67 6.60
CA LEU A 126 5.59 22.87 5.29
C LEU A 126 4.12 22.38 5.27
N GLY A 127 3.47 22.35 6.42
CA GLY A 127 2.17 21.75 6.79
C GLY A 127 0.99 21.77 5.81
N GLU A 128 1.08 22.45 4.67
CA GLU A 128 -0.02 22.58 3.72
C GLU A 128 0.06 21.66 2.49
N LYS A 129 1.24 21.21 2.10
CA LYS A 129 1.40 20.56 0.78
C LYS A 129 0.88 19.13 0.70
N HIS A 130 0.83 18.40 1.81
CA HIS A 130 0.37 17.02 1.80
C HIS A 130 -1.16 16.94 1.74
N ILE A 131 -1.85 17.78 2.48
CA ILE A 131 -3.32 17.88 2.46
C ILE A 131 -3.79 18.29 1.06
N ILE A 132 -3.11 19.25 0.44
CA ILE A 132 -3.42 19.71 -0.93
C ILE A 132 -3.14 18.63 -1.99
N ALA A 133 -2.13 17.77 -1.79
CA ALA A 133 -1.85 16.68 -2.71
C ALA A 133 -2.91 15.58 -2.62
N ASP A 134 -3.37 15.24 -1.41
CA ASP A 134 -4.45 14.27 -1.20
C ASP A 134 -5.80 14.80 -1.69
N GLU A 135 -6.09 16.08 -1.51
CA GLU A 135 -7.30 16.72 -2.06
C GLU A 135 -7.27 16.78 -3.57
N LYS A 136 -6.14 17.16 -4.18
CA LYS A 136 -5.96 17.14 -5.64
C LYS A 136 -6.00 15.73 -6.21
N ALA A 137 -5.47 14.74 -5.49
CA ALA A 137 -5.57 13.34 -5.89
C ALA A 137 -7.01 12.82 -5.78
N LYS A 138 -7.77 13.24 -4.76
CA LYS A 138 -9.19 12.94 -4.61
C LYS A 138 -10.04 13.67 -5.67
N GLU A 139 -9.75 14.93 -5.98
CA GLU A 139 -10.40 15.68 -7.05
C GLU A 139 -10.06 15.13 -8.42
N ALA A 140 -8.81 14.81 -8.70
CA ALA A 140 -8.39 14.17 -9.95
C ALA A 140 -9.02 12.78 -10.11
N ALA A 141 -9.15 12.02 -9.02
CA ALA A 141 -9.84 10.73 -9.00
C ALA A 141 -11.37 10.88 -9.19
N ALA A 142 -11.96 11.95 -8.66
CA ALA A 142 -13.38 12.28 -8.84
C ALA A 142 -13.67 12.79 -10.27
N LEU A 143 -12.79 13.63 -10.83
CA LEU A 143 -12.88 14.15 -12.19
C LEU A 143 -12.57 13.10 -13.26
N ALA A 144 -11.67 12.14 -12.99
CA ALA A 144 -11.38 11.05 -13.92
C ALA A 144 -12.53 10.04 -14.02
N GLY A 145 -13.55 10.12 -13.15
CA GLY A 145 -14.75 9.25 -13.19
C GLY A 145 -14.43 7.75 -13.12
N GLU A 146 -13.16 7.42 -13.01
CA GLU A 146 -12.58 6.11 -13.09
C GLU A 146 -11.42 5.92 -12.11
N VAL A 147 -11.70 6.09 -10.82
CA VAL A 147 -11.03 5.17 -9.95
C VAL A 147 -11.73 3.85 -10.24
N ARG A 148 -11.19 3.10 -11.16
CA ARG A 148 -11.48 1.68 -11.34
C ARG A 148 -11.00 0.95 -10.09
N VAL A 149 -11.62 1.25 -8.99
CA VAL A 149 -11.74 0.30 -7.91
C VAL A 149 -12.51 -0.83 -8.55
N ALA A 150 -11.84 -1.95 -8.77
CA ALA A 150 -12.33 -3.11 -9.51
C ALA A 150 -13.61 -3.75 -8.92
N ASP A 151 -14.33 -3.06 -8.05
CA ASP A 151 -15.44 -3.60 -7.28
C ASP A 151 -16.74 -3.71 -8.08
N GLU A 152 -17.04 -2.83 -9.02
CA GLU A 152 -18.32 -2.95 -9.72
C GLU A 152 -18.27 -3.81 -10.98
N LYS A 153 -17.15 -3.83 -11.70
CA LYS A 153 -17.04 -4.64 -12.93
C LYS A 153 -16.81 -6.13 -12.67
N LEU A 154 -16.14 -6.51 -11.56
CA LEU A 154 -15.98 -7.92 -11.17
C LEU A 154 -17.31 -8.56 -10.72
N ILE A 155 -18.23 -7.78 -10.18
CA ILE A 155 -19.57 -8.26 -9.80
C ILE A 155 -20.45 -8.44 -11.04
N HIS A 156 -20.28 -7.61 -12.08
CA HIS A 156 -21.02 -7.76 -13.34
C HIS A 156 -20.57 -8.92 -14.21
N PHE A 157 -19.32 -9.35 -14.15
CA PHE A 157 -18.85 -10.53 -14.89
C PHE A 157 -19.49 -11.84 -14.40
N LYS A 158 -19.83 -11.94 -13.12
CA LYS A 158 -20.51 -13.13 -12.56
C LYS A 158 -22.01 -13.22 -12.89
N LYS A 159 -22.66 -12.11 -13.26
CA LYS A 159 -24.10 -12.14 -13.58
C LYS A 159 -24.43 -12.45 -15.04
N LYS A 160 -23.46 -12.30 -15.96
CA LYS A 160 -23.66 -12.62 -17.40
C LYS A 160 -23.45 -14.09 -17.77
N GLY A 161 -22.88 -14.90 -16.87
CA GLY A 161 -22.59 -16.33 -17.15
C GLY A 161 -23.70 -17.32 -16.79
N LYS A 162 -24.89 -16.86 -16.36
CA LYS A 162 -26.01 -17.75 -15.94
C LYS A 162 -27.30 -17.60 -16.75
N LYS A 163 -27.22 -17.14 -17.99
CA LYS A 163 -28.35 -17.23 -18.91
C LYS A 163 -27.89 -17.87 -20.22
N GLY A 164 -28.08 -19.16 -20.30
CA GLY A 164 -27.89 -19.91 -21.55
C GLY A 164 -27.64 -21.37 -21.30
N GLY A 165 -28.70 -22.15 -21.25
CA GLY A 165 -28.60 -23.62 -21.14
C GLY A 165 -29.91 -24.26 -20.69
N ALA A 166 -31.03 -23.91 -21.34
CA ALA A 166 -32.14 -24.80 -21.45
C ALA A 166 -31.92 -25.58 -22.77
N HIS A 167 -31.66 -26.83 -22.70
CA HIS A 167 -31.81 -27.77 -23.79
C HIS A 167 -32.97 -28.69 -23.50
N ASP A 168 -33.94 -28.66 -24.42
CA ASP A 168 -34.90 -29.70 -24.66
C ASP A 168 -34.23 -31.01 -24.98
#